data_90756dfe5f9f293760509e9b859d76b9
#
_entry.id   90756dfe5f9f293760509e9b859d76b9
#
_cell.length_a   1.000
_cell.length_b   1.000
_cell.length_c   1.000
_cell.angle_alpha   90.00
_cell.angle_beta   90.00
_cell.angle_gamma   90.00
#
_symmetry.space_group_name_H-M   'P 1'
#
loop_
_entity.id
_entity.type
_entity.pdbx_description
1 polymer ?
#
loop_
_entity_poly.entity_id
_entity_poly.type
_entity_poly.pdbx_seq_one_letter_code
_entity_poly.pdbx_strand_id
1 'polypeptide(L)'
;NANIGASPNSSNLAEEVAKLELAVKYGADTVMDLSTGGGNLDEIRTAIIQASPVPIGTVPVYQALESVHGTIEKLTPDDFLHVIEKHAQQGVDYMTIHAGILIEHLPLVRGRLTGIVSRGGGILARWMLAHHKQNPLYTHFRDITEIFKKYDVSFSLGDSLRPGCTHDASDEAQLAEL
;
A
#
# COMPACT_ATOMS: atom_id res chain seq x y z
N ASN A 1 3.61 -3.48 -14.97
CA ASN A 1 2.83 -2.62 -14.07
C ASN A 1 3.28 -1.17 -14.18
N ALA A 2 2.34 -0.24 -14.35
CA ALA A 2 2.59 1.19 -14.24
C ALA A 2 2.01 1.74 -12.94
N ASN A 3 2.65 2.78 -12.38
CA ASN A 3 2.18 3.44 -11.16
C ASN A 3 1.65 4.83 -11.49
N ILE A 4 0.46 5.14 -10.99
CA ILE A 4 -0.16 6.47 -11.02
C ILE A 4 -0.53 6.87 -9.59
N GLY A 5 -0.98 8.09 -9.37
CA GLY A 5 -1.45 8.50 -8.05
C GLY A 5 -1.49 10.01 -7.87
N ALA A 6 -2.59 10.47 -7.32
CA ALA A 6 -2.77 11.84 -6.88
C ALA A 6 -2.18 12.07 -5.48
N SER A 7 -1.77 13.28 -5.21
CA SER A 7 -1.30 13.72 -3.88
C SER A 7 -1.94 15.07 -3.52
N PRO A 8 -1.89 15.49 -2.25
CA PRO A 8 -2.45 16.80 -1.86
C PRO A 8 -1.89 17.99 -2.65
N ASN A 9 -0.67 17.86 -3.17
CA ASN A 9 0.05 18.94 -3.85
C ASN A 9 0.11 18.77 -5.38
N SER A 10 -0.38 17.65 -5.91
CA SER A 10 -0.21 17.34 -7.34
C SER A 10 -1.28 16.37 -7.80
N SER A 11 -1.85 16.69 -8.96
CA SER A 11 -2.80 15.86 -9.67
C SER A 11 -4.22 15.86 -9.07
N ASN A 12 -5.16 15.49 -9.90
CA ASN A 12 -6.59 15.40 -9.61
C ASN A 12 -7.20 14.23 -10.40
N LEU A 13 -8.49 13.97 -10.20
CA LEU A 13 -9.22 12.88 -10.84
C LEU A 13 -9.02 12.82 -12.36
N ALA A 14 -9.19 13.96 -13.06
CA ALA A 14 -9.08 13.98 -14.53
C ALA A 14 -7.64 13.67 -15.00
N GLU A 15 -6.64 14.17 -14.28
CA GLU A 15 -5.23 13.89 -14.58
C GLU A 15 -4.87 12.44 -14.29
N GLU A 16 -5.45 11.80 -13.26
CA GLU A 16 -5.22 10.37 -12.97
C GLU A 16 -5.80 9.47 -14.06
N VAL A 17 -6.99 9.78 -14.56
CA VAL A 17 -7.58 9.06 -15.71
C VAL A 17 -6.72 9.24 -16.96
N ALA A 18 -6.23 10.46 -17.23
CA ALA A 18 -5.33 10.69 -18.36
C ALA A 18 -3.99 9.94 -18.22
N LYS A 19 -3.44 9.84 -17.00
CA LYS A 19 -2.24 9.02 -16.74
C LYS A 19 -2.49 7.53 -16.94
N LEU A 20 -3.66 7.02 -16.53
CA LEU A 20 -4.07 5.66 -16.81
C LEU A 20 -4.11 5.38 -18.32
N GLU A 21 -4.77 6.24 -19.09
CA GLU A 21 -4.85 6.10 -20.56
C GLU A 21 -3.47 6.09 -21.22
N LEU A 22 -2.57 6.96 -20.77
CA LEU A 22 -1.18 6.97 -21.25
C LEU A 22 -0.44 5.70 -20.87
N ALA A 23 -0.58 5.21 -19.64
CA ALA A 23 0.06 3.97 -19.19
C ALA A 23 -0.36 2.79 -20.06
N VAL A 24 -1.66 2.63 -20.31
CA VAL A 24 -2.21 1.57 -21.17
C VAL A 24 -1.74 1.74 -22.61
N LYS A 25 -1.78 2.96 -23.16
CA LYS A 25 -1.30 3.26 -24.53
C LYS A 25 0.16 2.85 -24.73
N TYR A 26 1.01 2.97 -23.70
CA TYR A 26 2.42 2.59 -23.75
C TYR A 26 2.70 1.18 -23.25
N GLY A 27 1.69 0.33 -23.13
CA GLY A 27 1.81 -1.11 -22.94
C GLY A 27 1.82 -1.57 -21.49
N ALA A 28 1.20 -0.84 -20.57
CA ALA A 28 0.97 -1.35 -19.22
C ALA A 28 -0.06 -2.48 -19.25
N ASP A 29 0.29 -3.63 -18.68
CA ASP A 29 -0.61 -4.78 -18.49
C ASP A 29 -1.45 -4.67 -17.22
N THR A 30 -0.96 -3.91 -16.24
CA THR A 30 -1.63 -3.58 -14.98
C THR A 30 -1.26 -2.16 -14.56
N VAL A 31 -2.13 -1.49 -13.82
CA VAL A 31 -1.85 -0.16 -13.26
C VAL A 31 -2.12 -0.16 -11.76
N MET A 32 -1.25 0.49 -10.98
CA MET A 32 -1.40 0.64 -9.54
C MET A 32 -1.70 2.09 -9.18
N ASP A 33 -2.85 2.31 -8.54
CA ASP A 33 -3.23 3.58 -7.93
C ASP A 33 -2.54 3.74 -6.57
N LEU A 34 -1.60 4.68 -6.49
CA LEU A 34 -0.86 5.05 -5.28
C LEU A 34 -1.34 6.37 -4.69
N SER A 35 -2.56 6.78 -4.97
CA SER A 35 -3.11 8.06 -4.51
C SER A 35 -3.10 8.19 -2.99
N THR A 36 -2.72 9.39 -2.53
CA THR A 36 -2.59 9.73 -1.10
C THR A 36 -3.26 11.06 -0.76
N GLY A 37 -4.03 11.62 -1.70
CA GLY A 37 -4.69 12.92 -1.60
C GLY A 37 -5.06 13.44 -3.00
N GLY A 38 -5.25 14.75 -3.13
CA GLY A 38 -5.62 15.37 -4.41
C GLY A 38 -7.13 15.40 -4.66
N GLY A 39 -7.94 15.07 -3.64
CA GLY A 39 -9.40 15.03 -3.70
C GLY A 39 -9.97 13.85 -2.92
N ASN A 40 -11.18 13.47 -3.25
CA ASN A 40 -11.81 12.27 -2.68
C ASN A 40 -11.18 11.02 -3.28
N LEU A 41 -10.39 10.29 -2.49
CA LEU A 41 -9.69 9.07 -2.94
C LEU A 41 -10.63 7.99 -3.48
N ASP A 42 -11.83 7.89 -2.94
CA ASP A 42 -12.81 6.90 -3.39
C ASP A 42 -13.36 7.23 -4.77
N GLU A 43 -13.62 8.51 -5.04
CA GLU A 43 -14.06 8.98 -6.35
C GLU A 43 -12.96 8.83 -7.40
N ILE A 44 -11.72 9.18 -7.05
CA ILE A 44 -10.55 9.02 -7.92
C ILE A 44 -10.39 7.54 -8.30
N ARG A 45 -10.40 6.64 -7.32
CA ARG A 45 -10.27 5.19 -7.55
C ARG A 45 -11.42 4.65 -8.40
N THR A 46 -12.65 5.04 -8.09
CA THR A 46 -13.82 4.62 -8.87
C THR A 46 -13.68 5.04 -10.33
N ALA A 47 -13.26 6.28 -10.60
CA ALA A 47 -13.04 6.77 -11.95
C ALA A 47 -11.93 6.00 -12.69
N ILE A 48 -10.82 5.70 -11.99
CA ILE A 48 -9.71 4.89 -12.54
C ILE A 48 -10.20 3.49 -12.90
N ILE A 49 -10.92 2.80 -12.00
CA ILE A 49 -11.43 1.45 -12.22
C ILE A 49 -12.41 1.43 -13.41
N GLN A 50 -13.34 2.38 -13.48
CA GLN A 50 -14.32 2.46 -14.55
C GLN A 50 -13.71 2.76 -15.93
N ALA A 51 -12.61 3.50 -15.97
CA ALA A 51 -11.92 3.86 -17.22
C ALA A 51 -10.88 2.80 -17.65
N SER A 52 -10.51 1.88 -16.78
CA SER A 52 -9.39 0.96 -17.03
C SER A 52 -9.81 -0.26 -17.84
N PRO A 53 -9.11 -0.57 -18.94
CA PRO A 53 -9.22 -1.86 -19.64
C PRO A 53 -8.27 -2.92 -19.09
N VAL A 54 -7.48 -2.61 -18.08
CA VAL A 54 -6.47 -3.50 -17.46
C VAL A 54 -6.68 -3.58 -15.95
N PRO A 55 -6.19 -4.64 -15.27
CA PRO A 55 -6.32 -4.78 -13.82
C PRO A 55 -5.74 -3.58 -13.05
N ILE A 56 -6.48 -3.15 -12.02
CA ILE A 56 -6.11 -2.05 -11.13
C ILE A 56 -5.71 -2.57 -9.76
N GLY A 57 -4.51 -2.16 -9.31
CA GLY A 57 -4.02 -2.43 -7.96
C GLY A 57 -4.03 -1.21 -7.06
N THR A 58 -4.00 -1.44 -5.75
CA THR A 58 -3.92 -0.37 -4.74
C THR A 58 -3.01 -0.73 -3.57
N VAL A 59 -2.72 0.26 -2.72
CA VAL A 59 -1.97 0.09 -1.46
C VAL A 59 -2.80 0.63 -0.30
N PRO A 60 -3.68 -0.19 0.32
CA PRO A 60 -4.68 0.27 1.29
C PRO A 60 -4.13 1.03 2.50
N VAL A 61 -2.91 0.70 2.94
CA VAL A 61 -2.25 1.35 4.07
C VAL A 61 -2.13 2.87 3.92
N TYR A 62 -2.11 3.39 2.70
CA TYR A 62 -2.01 4.83 2.46
C TYR A 62 -3.33 5.53 2.82
N GLN A 63 -4.46 4.98 2.38
CA GLN A 63 -5.77 5.54 2.73
C GLN A 63 -6.12 5.30 4.21
N ALA A 64 -5.70 4.18 4.79
CA ALA A 64 -5.88 3.94 6.22
C ALA A 64 -5.19 5.03 7.06
N LEU A 65 -3.96 5.44 6.71
CA LEU A 65 -3.29 6.55 7.40
C LEU A 65 -3.98 7.90 7.13
N GLU A 66 -4.47 8.12 5.91
CA GLU A 66 -5.17 9.35 5.55
C GLU A 66 -6.49 9.49 6.33
N SER A 67 -7.25 8.39 6.54
CA SER A 67 -8.52 8.41 7.28
C SER A 67 -8.41 8.92 8.72
N VAL A 68 -7.23 8.83 9.31
CA VAL A 68 -6.89 9.38 10.64
C VAL A 68 -6.05 10.66 10.56
N HIS A 69 -6.07 11.34 9.40
CA HIS A 69 -5.32 12.59 9.14
C HIS A 69 -3.83 12.46 9.46
N GLY A 70 -3.22 11.33 9.15
CA GLY A 70 -1.80 11.05 9.36
C GLY A 70 -1.40 10.76 10.81
N THR A 71 -2.35 10.71 11.75
CA THR A 71 -2.09 10.46 13.17
C THR A 71 -2.00 8.96 13.44
N ILE A 72 -0.77 8.42 13.43
CA ILE A 72 -0.52 6.98 13.50
C ILE A 72 -1.04 6.33 14.80
N GLU A 73 -1.05 7.09 15.89
CA GLU A 73 -1.50 6.66 17.22
C GLU A 73 -3.02 6.40 17.27
N LYS A 74 -3.77 6.97 16.32
CA LYS A 74 -5.22 6.77 16.21
C LYS A 74 -5.61 5.62 15.29
N LEU A 75 -4.67 5.16 14.48
CA LEU A 75 -4.91 4.11 13.49
C LEU A 75 -5.02 2.75 14.19
N THR A 76 -6.15 2.09 14.02
CA THR A 76 -6.45 0.79 14.62
C THR A 76 -6.34 -0.35 13.61
N PRO A 77 -6.24 -1.63 14.03
CA PRO A 77 -6.31 -2.77 13.11
C PRO A 77 -7.62 -2.79 12.29
N ASP A 78 -8.74 -2.40 12.89
CA ASP A 78 -10.05 -2.37 12.21
C ASP A 78 -10.08 -1.32 11.10
N ASP A 79 -9.37 -0.19 11.23
CA ASP A 79 -9.26 0.81 10.18
C ASP A 79 -8.56 0.25 8.94
N PHE A 80 -7.51 -0.57 9.12
CA PHE A 80 -6.86 -1.26 7.99
C PHE A 80 -7.81 -2.23 7.30
N LEU A 81 -8.51 -3.09 8.07
CA LEU A 81 -9.46 -4.06 7.51
C LEU A 81 -10.62 -3.36 6.79
N HIS A 82 -11.16 -2.30 7.38
CA HIS A 82 -12.23 -1.50 6.76
C HIS A 82 -11.80 -0.91 5.41
N VAL A 83 -10.61 -0.32 5.33
CA VAL A 83 -10.10 0.25 4.07
C VAL A 83 -9.82 -0.85 3.05
N ILE A 84 -9.28 -1.99 3.45
CA ILE A 84 -9.06 -3.15 2.58
C ILE A 84 -10.39 -3.64 2.00
N GLU A 85 -11.40 -3.86 2.84
CA GLU A 85 -12.72 -4.30 2.37
C GLU A 85 -13.38 -3.25 1.46
N LYS A 86 -13.24 -1.97 1.76
CA LYS A 86 -13.74 -0.87 0.94
C LYS A 86 -13.12 -0.86 -0.46
N HIS A 87 -11.80 -1.04 -0.59
CA HIS A 87 -11.14 -1.16 -1.88
C HIS A 87 -11.63 -2.39 -2.66
N ALA A 88 -11.82 -3.52 -1.97
CA ALA A 88 -12.36 -4.73 -2.58
C ALA A 88 -13.79 -4.54 -3.09
N GLN A 89 -14.66 -3.85 -2.32
CA GLN A 89 -16.02 -3.50 -2.72
C GLN A 89 -16.07 -2.58 -3.94
N GLN A 90 -15.07 -1.72 -4.13
CA GLN A 90 -14.96 -0.85 -5.30
C GLN A 90 -14.53 -1.58 -6.58
N GLY A 91 -14.10 -2.85 -6.47
CA GLY A 91 -13.68 -3.67 -7.61
C GLY A 91 -12.19 -3.58 -7.95
N VAL A 92 -11.33 -3.33 -6.94
CA VAL A 92 -9.87 -3.42 -7.12
C VAL A 92 -9.47 -4.86 -7.36
N ASP A 93 -8.63 -5.11 -8.37
CA ASP A 93 -8.22 -6.47 -8.79
C ASP A 93 -7.11 -7.07 -7.92
N TYR A 94 -6.21 -6.23 -7.41
CA TYR A 94 -5.13 -6.68 -6.52
C TYR A 94 -4.72 -5.60 -5.53
N MET A 95 -4.21 -6.01 -4.36
CA MET A 95 -3.77 -5.04 -3.34
C MET A 95 -2.40 -5.42 -2.80
N THR A 96 -1.55 -4.40 -2.61
CA THR A 96 -0.27 -4.59 -1.94
C THR A 96 -0.46 -4.56 -0.43
N ILE A 97 -0.18 -5.71 0.20
CA ILE A 97 -0.28 -5.93 1.64
C ILE A 97 1.14 -6.12 2.20
N HIS A 98 1.56 -5.23 3.09
CA HIS A 98 2.89 -5.25 3.72
C HIS A 98 2.85 -6.09 5.01
N ALA A 99 2.61 -7.39 4.90
CA ALA A 99 2.44 -8.28 6.04
C ALA A 99 3.77 -8.87 6.57
N GLY A 100 4.86 -8.84 5.77
CA GLY A 100 6.12 -9.50 6.12
C GLY A 100 6.96 -8.78 7.18
N ILE A 101 6.83 -7.46 7.31
CA ILE A 101 7.58 -6.71 8.33
C ILE A 101 7.06 -7.01 9.73
N LEU A 102 7.93 -7.45 10.62
CA LEU A 102 7.63 -7.74 12.03
C LEU A 102 8.38 -6.78 12.97
N ILE A 103 7.87 -6.63 14.19
CA ILE A 103 8.47 -5.70 15.18
C ILE A 103 9.91 -6.08 15.52
N GLU A 104 10.24 -7.37 15.53
CA GLU A 104 11.60 -7.91 15.75
C GLU A 104 12.56 -7.60 14.61
N HIS A 105 12.08 -7.27 13.40
CA HIS A 105 12.93 -6.88 12.29
C HIS A 105 13.39 -5.42 12.37
N LEU A 106 12.71 -4.56 13.14
CA LEU A 106 13.00 -3.12 13.21
C LEU A 106 14.43 -2.77 13.68
N PRO A 107 15.05 -3.51 14.64
CA PRO A 107 16.43 -3.26 14.99
C PRO A 107 17.42 -3.49 13.83
N LEU A 108 17.13 -4.39 12.90
CA LEU A 108 18.01 -4.78 11.80
C LEU A 108 18.27 -3.64 10.80
N VAL A 109 17.33 -2.67 10.69
CA VAL A 109 17.49 -1.54 9.77
C VAL A 109 18.37 -0.41 10.29
N ARG A 110 18.84 -0.47 11.53
CA ARG A 110 19.61 0.64 12.15
C ARG A 110 20.95 0.92 11.47
N GLY A 111 21.52 -0.08 10.82
CA GLY A 111 22.80 0.06 10.10
C GLY A 111 22.68 0.49 8.64
N ARG A 112 21.48 0.61 8.11
CA ARG A 112 21.24 0.96 6.71
C ARG A 112 21.53 2.42 6.40
N LEU A 113 22.09 2.68 5.23
CA LEU A 113 22.28 4.04 4.72
C LEU A 113 20.93 4.71 4.42
N THR A 114 19.96 3.97 3.88
CA THR A 114 18.67 4.52 3.44
C THR A 114 17.51 4.16 4.38
N GLY A 115 17.75 3.37 5.42
CA GLY A 115 16.72 2.95 6.39
C GLY A 115 15.58 2.16 5.72
N ILE A 116 14.32 2.52 6.01
CA ILE A 116 13.13 1.90 5.40
C ILE A 116 12.64 2.83 4.29
N VAL A 117 12.89 2.46 3.04
CA VAL A 117 12.49 3.24 1.84
C VAL A 117 11.07 2.93 1.38
N SER A 118 10.51 1.80 1.79
CA SER A 118 9.12 1.48 1.54
C SER A 118 8.20 2.40 2.33
N ARG A 119 7.32 3.14 1.64
CA ARG A 119 6.34 4.01 2.31
C ARG A 119 5.40 3.21 3.21
N GLY A 120 4.87 2.07 2.71
CA GLY A 120 4.01 1.18 3.51
C GLY A 120 4.76 0.57 4.69
N GLY A 121 5.99 0.09 4.46
CA GLY A 121 6.87 -0.42 5.52
C GLY A 121 7.16 0.64 6.59
N GLY A 122 7.44 1.88 6.20
CA GLY A 122 7.67 2.99 7.13
C GLY A 122 6.44 3.34 7.98
N ILE A 123 5.23 3.30 7.38
CA ILE A 123 3.97 3.50 8.11
C ILE A 123 3.79 2.41 9.17
N LEU A 124 3.95 1.14 8.78
CA LEU A 124 3.78 0.01 9.70
C LEU A 124 4.86 -0.04 10.79
N ALA A 125 6.12 0.28 10.45
CA ALA A 125 7.19 0.40 11.45
C ALA A 125 6.85 1.46 12.51
N ARG A 126 6.38 2.64 12.09
CA ARG A 126 5.93 3.68 13.00
C ARG A 126 4.73 3.24 13.82
N TRP A 127 3.78 2.53 13.22
CA TRP A 127 2.61 2.00 13.92
C TRP A 127 3.01 1.01 15.01
N MET A 128 3.87 0.04 14.67
CA MET A 128 4.38 -0.94 15.63
C MET A 128 5.11 -0.30 16.82
N LEU A 129 5.92 0.72 16.55
CA LEU A 129 6.62 1.48 17.60
C LEU A 129 5.67 2.29 18.47
N ALA A 130 4.67 2.96 17.88
CA ALA A 130 3.71 3.78 18.62
C ALA A 130 2.79 2.95 19.52
N HIS A 131 2.35 1.80 19.03
CA HIS A 131 1.41 0.93 19.75
C HIS A 131 2.09 -0.16 20.58
N HIS A 132 3.41 -0.37 20.46
CA HIS A 132 4.15 -1.48 21.06
C HIS A 132 3.51 -2.84 20.75
N LYS A 133 3.06 -3.03 19.51
CA LYS A 133 2.34 -4.22 19.03
C LYS A 133 2.93 -4.71 17.70
N GLN A 134 2.66 -5.96 17.39
CA GLN A 134 3.01 -6.56 16.11
C GLN A 134 2.21 -5.94 14.97
N ASN A 135 2.78 -5.99 13.76
CA ASN A 135 2.17 -5.53 12.52
C ASN A 135 0.71 -6.03 12.39
N PRO A 136 -0.28 -5.13 12.30
CA PRO A 136 -1.69 -5.51 12.23
C PRO A 136 -2.01 -6.29 10.95
N LEU A 137 -1.32 -6.03 9.83
CA LEU A 137 -1.55 -6.77 8.58
C LEU A 137 -1.01 -8.22 8.66
N TYR A 138 -0.01 -8.48 9.52
CA TYR A 138 0.44 -9.83 9.84
C TYR A 138 -0.54 -10.54 10.78
N THR A 139 -0.91 -9.91 11.90
CA THR A 139 -1.78 -10.53 12.91
C THR A 139 -3.19 -10.80 12.42
N HIS A 140 -3.71 -9.97 11.49
CA HIS A 140 -5.02 -10.11 10.86
C HIS A 140 -4.95 -10.63 9.42
N PHE A 141 -3.86 -11.31 9.04
CA PHE A 141 -3.68 -11.79 7.67
C PHE A 141 -4.79 -12.75 7.22
N ARG A 142 -5.31 -13.56 8.15
CA ARG A 142 -6.45 -14.45 7.88
C ARG A 142 -7.72 -13.67 7.54
N ASP A 143 -8.02 -12.61 8.27
CA ASP A 143 -9.20 -11.77 8.02
C ASP A 143 -9.08 -11.09 6.65
N ILE A 144 -7.88 -10.62 6.29
CA ILE A 144 -7.59 -10.07 4.96
C ILE A 144 -7.80 -11.13 3.87
N THR A 145 -7.37 -12.37 4.11
CA THR A 145 -7.55 -13.47 3.16
C THR A 145 -9.04 -13.78 2.92
N GLU A 146 -9.88 -13.75 3.95
CA GLU A 146 -11.32 -13.95 3.79
C GLU A 146 -11.98 -12.80 2.99
N ILE A 147 -11.54 -11.55 3.19
CA ILE A 147 -11.99 -10.41 2.37
C ILE A 147 -11.58 -10.64 0.90
N PHE A 148 -10.31 -10.97 0.65
CA PHE A 148 -9.79 -11.18 -0.70
C PHE A 148 -10.52 -12.31 -1.43
N LYS A 149 -10.77 -13.43 -0.73
CA LYS A 149 -11.55 -14.55 -1.25
C LYS A 149 -12.99 -14.17 -1.59
N LYS A 150 -13.64 -13.36 -0.74
CA LYS A 150 -15.03 -12.90 -0.93
C LYS A 150 -15.19 -12.04 -2.18
N TYR A 151 -14.20 -11.21 -2.49
CA TYR A 151 -14.26 -10.23 -3.57
C TYR A 151 -13.35 -10.58 -4.78
N ASP A 152 -12.75 -11.77 -4.78
CA ASP A 152 -11.83 -12.25 -5.85
C ASP A 152 -10.63 -11.31 -6.09
N VAL A 153 -10.03 -10.82 -5.00
CA VAL A 153 -8.86 -9.93 -5.04
C VAL A 153 -7.56 -10.73 -4.95
N SER A 154 -6.57 -10.36 -5.76
CA SER A 154 -5.23 -10.97 -5.73
C SER A 154 -4.31 -10.26 -4.73
N PHE A 155 -3.42 -11.05 -4.08
CA PHE A 155 -2.36 -10.50 -3.24
C PHE A 155 -1.18 -10.03 -4.08
N SER A 156 -0.69 -8.82 -3.77
CA SER A 156 0.68 -8.37 -4.02
C SER A 156 1.35 -8.22 -2.66
N LEU A 157 2.25 -9.14 -2.29
CA LEU A 157 2.96 -9.05 -1.02
C LEU A 157 4.05 -8.00 -1.11
N GLY A 158 3.93 -6.94 -0.32
CA GLY A 158 4.80 -5.77 -0.40
C GLY A 158 6.07 -5.91 0.44
N ASP A 159 7.22 -5.66 -0.17
CA ASP A 159 8.53 -5.63 0.49
C ASP A 159 8.67 -4.38 1.35
N SER A 160 8.42 -4.48 2.63
CA SER A 160 8.55 -3.36 3.57
C SER A 160 10.00 -3.01 3.83
N LEU A 161 10.88 -4.02 3.86
CA LEU A 161 12.29 -3.89 4.17
C LEU A 161 13.21 -4.04 2.94
N ARG A 162 12.66 -3.85 1.72
CA ARG A 162 13.50 -3.78 0.52
C ARG A 162 14.58 -2.70 0.67
N PRO A 163 15.83 -2.94 0.18
CA PRO A 163 16.90 -1.95 0.28
C PRO A 163 16.67 -0.77 -0.66
N GLY A 164 17.15 0.41 -0.28
CA GLY A 164 17.08 1.63 -1.09
C GLY A 164 18.36 1.89 -1.90
N CYS A 165 19.43 1.15 -1.64
CA CYS A 165 20.71 1.28 -2.35
C CYS A 165 21.46 -0.05 -2.33
N THR A 166 22.51 -0.14 -3.18
CA THR A 166 23.34 -1.36 -3.28
C THR A 166 24.10 -1.70 -2.00
N HIS A 167 24.43 -0.71 -1.18
CA HIS A 167 25.09 -0.94 0.12
C HIS A 167 24.21 -1.77 1.08
N ASP A 168 22.91 -1.52 1.06
CA ASP A 168 21.95 -2.18 1.95
C ASP A 168 21.36 -3.46 1.31
N ALA A 169 21.73 -3.80 0.08
CA ALA A 169 21.17 -4.93 -0.65
C ALA A 169 21.59 -6.28 -0.02
N SER A 170 20.61 -7.19 0.07
CA SER A 170 20.76 -8.52 0.65
C SER A 170 21.25 -8.51 2.12
N ASP A 171 20.92 -7.46 2.84
CA ASP A 171 21.23 -7.38 4.27
C ASP A 171 20.29 -8.26 5.12
N GLU A 172 20.59 -8.37 6.41
CA GLU A 172 19.83 -9.18 7.35
C GLU A 172 18.37 -8.75 7.43
N ALA A 173 18.07 -7.44 7.33
CA ALA A 173 16.71 -6.93 7.38
C ALA A 173 15.88 -7.37 6.18
N GLN A 174 16.44 -7.32 4.96
CA GLN A 174 15.76 -7.81 3.76
C GLN A 174 15.51 -9.31 3.84
N LEU A 175 16.49 -10.09 4.25
CA LEU A 175 16.38 -11.55 4.34
C LEU A 175 15.43 -12.00 5.46
N ALA A 176 15.33 -11.23 6.55
CA ALA A 176 14.41 -11.54 7.65
C ALA A 176 12.94 -11.34 7.28
N GLU A 177 12.63 -10.42 6.34
CA GLU A 177 11.25 -10.22 5.87
C GLU A 177 10.82 -11.30 4.87
N LEU A 178 11.75 -11.89 4.10
CA LEU A 178 11.49 -12.93 3.10
C LEU A 178 11.18 -14.28 3.75
#